data_f557af0fa8ed9ca8fbd321429aa00565
#
_entry.id   f557af0fa8ed9ca8fbd321429aa00565
#
_cell.length_a   1.000
_cell.length_b   1.000
_cell.length_c   1.000
_cell.angle_alpha   90.00
_cell.angle_beta   90.00
_cell.angle_gamma   90.00
#
_symmetry.space_group_name_H-M   'P 1'
#
loop_
_entity.id
_entity.type
_entity.pdbx_description
1 polymer ?
#
loop_
_entity_poly.entity_id
_entity_poly.type
_entity_poly.pdbx_seq_one_letter_code
_entity_poly.pdbx_strand_id
1 'polypeptide(L)' 'MKIKDKVLIVEDEQSISNFISMVLNASGYDTIIVGSGEEALTMIASHCPDLIVLDLGLPDMDGMEVLK' A
#
# COMPACT_ATOMS: atom_id res chain seq x y z
N MET A 1 10.52 -22.90 2.02
CA MET A 1 9.98 -21.93 1.08
C MET A 1 10.00 -20.54 1.69
N LYS A 2 10.48 -19.58 0.96
CA LYS A 2 10.53 -18.21 1.46
C LYS A 2 9.18 -17.51 1.26
N ILE A 3 8.67 -16.91 2.33
CA ILE A 3 7.45 -16.13 2.27
C ILE A 3 7.81 -14.72 1.83
N LYS A 4 7.10 -14.22 0.82
CA LYS A 4 7.32 -12.86 0.34
C LYS A 4 6.78 -11.84 1.34
N ASP A 5 7.51 -10.75 1.50
CA ASP A 5 7.02 -9.63 2.29
C ASP A 5 5.84 -8.97 1.56
N LYS A 6 4.86 -8.54 2.33
CA LYS A 6 3.67 -7.86 1.80
C LYS A 6 3.84 -6.35 1.91
N VAL A 7 3.62 -5.66 0.81
CA VAL A 7 3.70 -4.21 0.76
C VAL A 7 2.33 -3.65 0.40
N LEU A 8 1.81 -2.79 1.26
CA LEU A 8 0.55 -2.09 1.01
C LEU A 8 0.86 -0.76 0.33
N ILE A 9 0.30 -0.55 -0.85
CA ILE A 9 0.47 0.68 -1.61
C ILE A 9 -0.82 1.49 -1.49
N VAL A 10 -0.72 2.69 -0.91
CA VAL A 10 -1.86 3.58 -0.71
C VAL A 10 -1.69 4.76 -1.64
N GLU A 11 -2.37 4.72 -2.79
CA GLU A 11 -2.23 5.70 -3.86
C GLU A 11 -3.54 5.77 -4.63
N ASP A 12 -4.08 6.98 -4.81
CA ASP A 12 -5.33 7.19 -5.52
C ASP A 12 -5.16 7.26 -7.04
N GLU A 13 -3.95 7.48 -7.53
CA GLU A 13 -3.69 7.49 -8.97
C GLU A 13 -3.20 6.13 -9.43
N GLN A 14 -4.03 5.46 -10.23
CA GLN A 14 -3.81 4.06 -10.59
C GLN A 14 -2.53 3.85 -11.40
N SER A 15 -2.16 4.79 -12.26
CA SER A 15 -0.94 4.67 -13.05
C SER A 15 0.30 4.63 -12.16
N ILE A 16 0.31 5.42 -11.08
CA ILE A 16 1.42 5.45 -10.14
C ILE A 16 1.45 4.17 -9.30
N SER A 17 0.29 3.74 -8.78
CA SER A 17 0.24 2.53 -7.97
C SER A 17 0.63 1.30 -8.78
N ASN A 18 0.21 1.23 -10.04
CA ASN A 18 0.58 0.12 -10.91
C ASN A 18 2.09 0.08 -11.18
N PHE A 19 2.70 1.25 -11.37
CA PHE A 19 4.14 1.33 -11.58
C PHE A 19 4.90 0.84 -10.33
N ILE A 20 4.51 1.31 -9.16
CA ILE A 20 5.14 0.91 -7.90
C ILE A 20 4.97 -0.59 -7.68
N SER A 21 3.76 -1.10 -7.91
CA SER A 21 3.47 -2.53 -7.77
C SER A 21 4.34 -3.37 -8.70
N MET A 22 4.50 -2.93 -9.95
CA MET A 22 5.31 -3.65 -10.91
C MET A 22 6.77 -3.75 -10.46
N VAL A 23 7.33 -2.64 -9.97
CA VAL A 23 8.71 -2.60 -9.51
C VAL A 23 8.89 -3.50 -8.29
N LEU A 24 7.97 -3.43 -7.33
CA LEU A 24 8.06 -4.22 -6.11
C LEU A 24 7.87 -5.71 -6.40
N ASN A 25 6.94 -6.07 -7.26
CA ASN A 25 6.74 -7.47 -7.63
C ASN A 25 7.98 -8.03 -8.33
N ALA A 26 8.63 -7.24 -9.17
CA ALA A 26 9.86 -7.64 -9.83
C ALA A 26 11.00 -7.85 -8.84
N SER A 27 10.94 -7.18 -7.69
CA SER A 27 11.93 -7.30 -6.62
C SER A 27 11.62 -8.41 -5.62
N GLY A 28 10.52 -9.14 -5.82
CA GLY A 28 10.18 -10.28 -4.98
C GLY A 28 9.19 -9.99 -3.86
N TYR A 29 8.48 -8.86 -3.91
CA TYR A 29 7.46 -8.52 -2.91
C TYR A 29 6.07 -8.81 -3.44
N ASP A 30 5.15 -9.15 -2.53
CA ASP A 30 3.72 -9.16 -2.83
C ASP A 30 3.17 -7.77 -2.55
N THR A 31 2.26 -7.29 -3.40
CA THR A 31 1.71 -5.95 -3.25
C THR A 31 0.19 -5.99 -3.15
N ILE A 32 -0.36 -5.06 -2.36
CA ILE A 32 -1.78 -4.80 -2.25
C ILE A 32 -1.98 -3.31 -2.53
N ILE A 33 -2.87 -2.97 -3.45
CA ILE A 33 -3.12 -1.57 -3.82
C ILE A 33 -4.48 -1.14 -3.30
N VAL A 34 -4.50 -0.02 -2.57
CA VAL A 34 -5.74 0.62 -2.14
C VAL A 34 -5.74 2.08 -2.57
N GLY A 35 -6.92 2.65 -2.78
CA GLY A 35 -7.06 4.00 -3.29
C GLY A 35 -7.37 5.06 -2.25
N SER A 36 -7.48 4.69 -0.98
CA SER A 36 -7.84 5.64 0.08
C SER A 36 -7.25 5.22 1.41
N GLY A 37 -7.18 6.17 2.34
CA GLY A 37 -6.70 5.89 3.69
C GLY A 37 -7.65 4.98 4.45
N GLU A 38 -8.96 5.09 4.21
CA GLU A 38 -9.93 4.21 4.85
C GLU A 38 -9.73 2.75 4.44
N GLU A 39 -9.54 2.50 3.16
CA GLU A 39 -9.23 1.15 2.68
C GLU A 39 -7.91 0.65 3.25
N ALA A 40 -6.91 1.54 3.37
CA ALA A 40 -5.62 1.19 3.93
C ALA A 40 -5.76 0.70 5.37
N LEU A 41 -6.55 1.38 6.19
CA LEU A 41 -6.76 0.97 7.58
C LEU A 41 -7.41 -0.41 7.66
N THR A 42 -8.37 -0.67 6.78
CA THR A 42 -9.02 -1.97 6.71
C THR A 42 -8.02 -3.08 6.34
N MET A 43 -7.18 -2.81 5.35
CA MET A 43 -6.19 -3.79 4.91
C MET A 43 -5.10 -4.02 5.94
N ILE A 44 -4.68 -2.98 6.67
CA ILE A 44 -3.71 -3.12 7.75
C ILE A 44 -4.25 -4.07 8.82
N ALA A 45 -5.52 -3.89 9.18
CA ALA A 45 -6.14 -4.71 10.21
C ALA A 45 -6.32 -6.18 9.78
N SER A 46 -6.58 -6.43 8.49
CA SER A 46 -6.92 -7.76 8.01
C SER A 46 -5.74 -8.53 7.42
N HIS A 47 -4.76 -7.85 6.85
CA HIS A 47 -3.65 -8.49 6.11
C HIS A 47 -2.27 -8.28 6.75
N CYS A 48 -2.16 -7.38 7.71
CA CYS A 48 -0.90 -7.13 8.44
C CYS A 48 0.30 -6.96 7.50
N PRO A 49 0.29 -5.96 6.61
CA PRO A 49 1.41 -5.78 5.68
C PRO A 49 2.72 -5.46 6.41
N ASP A 50 3.84 -5.85 5.82
CA ASP A 50 5.17 -5.62 6.39
C ASP A 50 5.65 -4.19 6.15
N LEU A 51 5.17 -3.55 5.09
CA LEU A 51 5.57 -2.20 4.70
C LEU A 51 4.39 -1.49 4.07
N ILE A 52 4.32 -0.17 4.28
CA ILE A 52 3.27 0.68 3.71
C ILE A 52 3.92 1.79 2.90
N VAL A 53 3.52 1.92 1.64
CA VAL A 53 3.91 3.02 0.77
C VAL A 53 2.72 3.97 0.66
N LEU A 54 2.89 5.20 1.14
CA LEU A 54 1.82 6.18 1.24
C LEU A 54 2.00 7.33 0.27
N ASP A 55 0.87 7.77 -0.32
CA ASP A 55 0.78 9.08 -0.96
C ASP A 55 0.12 10.03 0.03
N LEU A 56 0.81 11.10 0.39
CA LEU A 56 0.32 12.09 1.37
C LEU A 56 -0.85 12.92 0.86
N GLY A 57 -1.18 12.82 -0.43
CA GLY A 57 -2.30 13.52 -1.03
C GLY A 57 -3.60 12.73 -1.06
N LEU A 58 -3.78 11.76 -0.16
CA LEU A 58 -5.00 10.93 -0.13
C LEU A 58 -6.26 11.79 0.08
N PRO A 59 -7.35 11.46 -0.62
CA PRO A 59 -8.56 12.30 -0.60
C PRO A 59 -9.36 12.25 0.70
N ASP A 60 -9.25 11.18 1.47
CA ASP A 60 -10.12 10.97 2.64
C ASP A 60 -9.42 11.19 3.98
N MET A 61 -8.10 11.27 4.01
CA MET A 61 -7.38 11.54 5.25
C MET A 61 -5.94 11.94 4.94
N ASP A 62 -5.30 12.57 5.92
CA ASP A 62 -3.87 12.87 5.85
C ASP A 62 -3.09 11.55 5.93
N GLY A 63 -2.10 11.40 5.07
CA GLY A 63 -1.28 10.20 5.07
C GLY A 63 -0.60 9.92 6.41
N MET A 64 -0.32 10.97 7.19
CA MET A 64 0.28 10.80 8.52
C MET A 64 -0.67 10.10 9.49
N GLU A 65 -1.97 10.22 9.30
CA GLU A 65 -2.93 9.52 10.15
C GLU A 65 -2.96 8.02 9.90
N VAL A 66 -2.63 7.60 8.71
CA VAL A 66 -2.56 6.17 8.39
C VAL A 66 -1.40 5.52 9.14
N LEU A 67 -0.34 6.27 9.41
CA LEU A 67 0.84 5.75 10.10
C LEU A 67 0.71 5.69 11.62
N LYS A 68 -0.32 6.30 12.16
CA LYS A 68 -0.57 6.22 13.59
C LYS A 68 -1.19 4.86 13.93
#